data_1e1906c6875ad8ad43419d00e974aff7
#
_entry.id   1e1906c6875ad8ad43419d00e974aff7
#
_cell.length_a   1.000
_cell.length_b   1.000
_cell.length_c   1.000
_cell.angle_alpha   90.00
_cell.angle_beta   90.00
_cell.angle_gamma   90.00
#
_symmetry.space_group_name_H-M   'P 1'
#
loop_
_entity.id
_entity.type
_entity.pdbx_description
1 polymer ?
#
loop_
_entity_poly.entity_id
_entity_poly.type
_entity_poly.pdbx_seq_one_letter_code
_entity_poly.pdbx_strand_id
1 'polypeptide(L)'
;MTRPSPVLATVARLPASAAVLVAAAALLVTPPAPAQESPQPSRADWLREARLGLFVHVLPASPSDLAKIDDFDVEALAAQVEAAGARYLVLTLGQNSGFFNAPNAAYDRRTGYRPGERCSRRDLPLALHGPLARRGLRLMLYLPCQAPNEDARAQEAFGLARGPRDQPIDARFARLWAEVIGEWSARYGDKVAGWWFDGGYARVRFDEEIAGIYAEAARRGNPAALVTFNPGVMLVRHTRAEDYTAGELNEPFSVVPSSRWVDGAQWHALTFLGSRWGARDTRYPVERWQEWLGKVVAGGGAVTLDVGPNWDEKAGPIGSLAEAQVAQLRALGAEGR
;
A
#
# COMPACT_ATOMS: atom_id res chain seq x y z
N MET A 1 -78.15 -18.66 0.62
CA MET A 1 -78.95 -19.77 0.08
C MET A 1 -77.97 -20.63 -0.69
N THR A 2 -77.61 -21.84 -0.47
CA THR A 2 -78.11 -23.01 0.26
C THR A 2 -76.88 -23.94 0.41
N ARG A 3 -76.66 -24.46 1.60
CA ARG A 3 -75.80 -25.65 1.83
C ARG A 3 -76.52 -26.88 1.29
N PRO A 4 -75.82 -27.93 0.98
CA PRO A 4 -76.17 -29.17 1.72
C PRO A 4 -74.93 -29.91 2.30
N SER A 5 -75.32 -30.71 3.29
CA SER A 5 -74.58 -31.55 4.22
C SER A 5 -74.27 -32.98 3.68
N PRO A 6 -73.82 -33.90 4.49
CA PRO A 6 -72.66 -34.74 4.26
C PRO A 6 -73.02 -36.19 3.96
N VAL A 7 -72.08 -36.98 3.48
CA VAL A 7 -72.19 -38.44 3.34
C VAL A 7 -71.13 -39.11 4.22
N LEU A 8 -71.67 -39.86 5.21
CA LEU A 8 -70.99 -40.88 6.02
C LEU A 8 -70.54 -42.03 5.14
N ALA A 9 -69.34 -42.48 5.29
CA ALA A 9 -68.88 -43.80 4.80
C ALA A 9 -68.12 -44.54 5.89
N THR A 10 -68.52 -45.72 6.06
CA THR A 10 -68.36 -46.73 7.09
C THR A 10 -66.90 -47.22 7.21
N VAL A 11 -66.46 -47.40 8.45
CA VAL A 11 -65.17 -47.95 8.87
C VAL A 11 -65.19 -49.48 8.75
N ALA A 12 -64.30 -50.04 7.98
CA ALA A 12 -63.98 -51.46 8.04
C ALA A 12 -62.65 -51.68 8.82
N ARG A 13 -62.73 -52.38 9.94
CA ARG A 13 -61.56 -52.82 10.71
C ARG A 13 -60.95 -54.10 10.10
N LEU A 14 -59.64 -54.10 9.86
CA LEU A 14 -58.84 -55.29 9.60
C LEU A 14 -57.77 -55.48 10.71
N PRO A 15 -57.31 -56.71 10.97
CA PRO A 15 -56.65 -57.08 12.21
C PRO A 15 -55.15 -56.76 12.23
N ALA A 16 -54.63 -56.59 13.43
CA ALA A 16 -53.21 -56.34 13.73
C ALA A 16 -52.31 -57.49 13.34
N SER A 17 -51.35 -57.25 12.45
CA SER A 17 -50.20 -58.13 12.21
C SER A 17 -48.97 -57.48 12.87
N ALA A 18 -48.32 -58.25 13.73
CA ALA A 18 -47.10 -57.85 14.41
C ALA A 18 -45.94 -57.63 13.44
N ALA A 19 -45.49 -56.35 13.33
CA ALA A 19 -44.28 -56.03 12.58
C ALA A 19 -43.09 -56.09 13.53
N VAL A 20 -42.16 -57.03 13.25
CA VAL A 20 -40.85 -57.07 13.92
C VAL A 20 -39.97 -55.94 13.37
N LEU A 21 -39.70 -54.96 14.23
CA LEU A 21 -38.77 -53.85 13.93
C LEU A 21 -37.32 -54.39 14.00
N VAL A 22 -36.69 -54.63 12.86
CA VAL A 22 -35.22 -54.76 12.75
C VAL A 22 -34.63 -53.35 12.72
N ALA A 23 -34.04 -52.94 13.82
CA ALA A 23 -33.29 -51.69 13.89
C ALA A 23 -31.94 -51.88 13.15
N ALA A 24 -31.84 -51.41 11.91
CA ALA A 24 -30.56 -51.25 11.22
C ALA A 24 -29.85 -49.99 11.76
N ALA A 25 -28.80 -50.18 12.57
CA ALA A 25 -27.90 -49.13 12.95
C ALA A 25 -27.08 -48.69 11.73
N ALA A 26 -27.49 -47.63 11.06
CA ALA A 26 -26.69 -46.97 10.05
C ALA A 26 -25.55 -46.24 10.75
N LEU A 27 -24.34 -46.76 10.68
CA LEU A 27 -23.11 -46.04 11.01
C LEU A 27 -22.98 -44.84 10.03
N LEU A 28 -23.33 -43.64 10.49
CA LEU A 28 -23.04 -42.39 9.80
C LEU A 28 -21.50 -42.22 9.79
N VAL A 29 -20.85 -42.65 8.74
CA VAL A 29 -19.46 -42.27 8.47
C VAL A 29 -19.49 -40.81 8.04
N THR A 30 -19.21 -39.92 8.99
CA THR A 30 -18.96 -38.52 8.67
C THR A 30 -17.71 -38.46 7.77
N PRO A 31 -17.78 -37.84 6.58
CA PRO A 31 -16.58 -37.65 5.78
C PRO A 31 -15.59 -36.80 6.62
N PRO A 32 -14.28 -37.10 6.53
CA PRO A 32 -13.28 -36.30 7.21
C PRO A 32 -13.44 -34.86 6.75
N ALA A 33 -13.43 -33.90 7.72
CA ALA A 33 -13.40 -32.48 7.41
C ALA A 33 -12.26 -32.22 6.41
N PRO A 34 -12.49 -31.42 5.36
CA PRO A 34 -11.40 -31.10 4.44
C PRO A 34 -10.22 -30.59 5.27
N ALA A 35 -9.05 -31.22 5.05
CA ALA A 35 -7.81 -30.79 5.67
C ALA A 35 -7.69 -29.28 5.39
N GLN A 36 -7.63 -28.45 6.45
CA GLN A 36 -7.28 -27.04 6.29
C GLN A 36 -5.89 -27.03 5.68
N GLU A 37 -5.81 -26.74 4.38
CA GLU A 37 -4.54 -26.46 3.73
C GLU A 37 -3.84 -25.38 4.55
N SER A 38 -2.64 -25.69 5.03
CA SER A 38 -1.81 -24.70 5.69
C SER A 38 -1.69 -23.49 4.75
N PRO A 39 -2.00 -22.28 5.19
CA PRO A 39 -2.00 -21.13 4.31
C PRO A 39 -0.67 -21.07 3.57
N GLN A 40 -0.69 -21.08 2.23
CA GLN A 40 0.51 -20.89 1.43
C GLN A 40 1.18 -19.57 1.86
N PRO A 41 2.52 -19.53 1.98
CA PRO A 41 3.22 -18.30 2.36
C PRO A 41 2.82 -17.16 1.42
N SER A 42 2.29 -16.08 1.98
CA SER A 42 1.95 -14.90 1.22
C SER A 42 3.17 -14.00 1.06
N ARG A 43 3.34 -13.41 -0.12
CA ARG A 43 4.35 -12.37 -0.35
C ARG A 43 4.24 -11.23 0.66
N ALA A 44 3.04 -10.95 1.17
CA ALA A 44 2.75 -9.90 2.13
C ALA A 44 2.94 -10.31 3.63
N ASP A 45 3.41 -11.52 3.94
CA ASP A 45 3.58 -11.97 5.33
C ASP A 45 4.52 -11.07 6.12
N TRP A 46 5.62 -10.64 5.50
CA TRP A 46 6.56 -9.74 6.13
C TRP A 46 5.95 -8.36 6.46
N LEU A 47 4.99 -7.86 5.67
CA LEU A 47 4.34 -6.58 5.92
C LEU A 47 3.47 -6.66 7.18
N ARG A 48 2.72 -7.76 7.35
CA ARG A 48 1.98 -8.05 8.59
C ARG A 48 2.92 -8.12 9.79
N GLU A 49 4.05 -8.82 9.66
CA GLU A 49 5.03 -8.98 10.73
C GLU A 49 5.71 -7.65 11.08
N ALA A 50 5.90 -6.80 10.10
CA ALA A 50 6.44 -5.46 10.28
C ALA A 50 5.54 -4.56 11.12
N ARG A 51 4.20 -4.70 11.04
CA ARG A 51 3.18 -3.96 11.78
C ARG A 51 3.16 -2.47 11.51
N LEU A 52 4.31 -1.78 11.66
CA LEU A 52 4.47 -0.34 11.51
C LEU A 52 5.58 0.00 10.52
N GLY A 53 5.27 0.90 9.59
CA GLY A 53 6.21 1.58 8.71
C GLY A 53 6.04 3.09 8.74
N LEU A 54 7.01 3.80 8.19
CA LEU A 54 6.91 5.23 7.96
C LEU A 54 6.83 5.54 6.46
N PHE A 55 6.16 6.62 6.14
CA PHE A 55 6.11 7.20 4.81
C PHE A 55 6.75 8.59 4.86
N VAL A 56 7.64 8.90 3.93
CA VAL A 56 8.32 10.20 3.90
C VAL A 56 8.12 10.84 2.53
N HIS A 57 7.44 11.98 2.52
CA HIS A 57 7.23 12.79 1.33
C HIS A 57 8.46 13.65 1.04
N VAL A 58 9.37 13.17 0.19
CA VAL A 58 10.48 13.95 -0.36
C VAL A 58 10.08 14.43 -1.75
N LEU A 59 9.58 15.65 -1.86
CA LEU A 59 8.93 16.17 -3.06
C LEU A 59 9.62 17.47 -3.55
N PRO A 60 10.76 17.38 -4.25
CA PRO A 60 11.36 18.55 -4.87
C PRO A 60 10.37 19.18 -5.88
N ALA A 61 10.26 20.50 -5.87
CA ALA A 61 9.37 21.25 -6.74
C ALA A 61 10.12 22.26 -7.63
N SER A 62 11.43 22.31 -7.50
CA SER A 62 12.31 23.23 -8.23
C SER A 62 13.70 22.62 -8.42
N PRO A 63 14.53 23.18 -9.33
CA PRO A 63 15.94 22.77 -9.44
C PRO A 63 16.74 22.96 -8.14
N SER A 64 16.45 24.00 -7.36
CA SER A 64 17.08 24.21 -6.06
C SER A 64 16.68 23.18 -5.02
N ASP A 65 15.41 22.73 -5.03
CA ASP A 65 15.01 21.62 -4.17
C ASP A 65 15.65 20.30 -4.62
N LEU A 66 15.77 20.08 -5.92
CA LEU A 66 16.44 18.89 -6.45
C LEU A 66 17.90 18.83 -6.00
N ALA A 67 18.59 19.98 -5.91
CA ALA A 67 19.96 20.05 -5.40
C ALA A 67 20.07 19.65 -3.92
N LYS A 68 19.05 19.88 -3.09
CA LYS A 68 19.02 19.48 -1.67
C LYS A 68 19.08 17.94 -1.49
N ILE A 69 18.76 17.18 -2.54
CA ILE A 69 18.90 15.71 -2.49
C ILE A 69 20.36 15.30 -2.28
N ASP A 70 21.33 16.09 -2.74
CA ASP A 70 22.75 15.81 -2.56
C ASP A 70 23.16 15.90 -1.07
N ASP A 71 22.48 16.78 -0.29
CA ASP A 71 22.74 17.02 1.13
C ASP A 71 21.80 16.24 2.07
N PHE A 72 20.95 15.36 1.51
CA PHE A 72 19.99 14.60 2.28
C PHE A 72 20.67 13.64 3.27
N ASP A 73 20.41 13.79 4.58
CA ASP A 73 21.01 12.98 5.64
C ASP A 73 20.31 11.62 5.77
N VAL A 74 20.77 10.67 4.97
CA VAL A 74 20.23 9.31 4.92
C VAL A 74 20.48 8.51 6.20
N GLU A 75 21.59 8.79 6.93
CA GLU A 75 21.90 8.11 8.20
C GLU A 75 20.99 8.60 9.32
N ALA A 76 20.78 9.91 9.41
CA ALA A 76 19.86 10.48 10.41
C ALA A 76 18.44 9.95 10.21
N LEU A 77 17.92 9.96 8.97
CA LEU A 77 16.60 9.43 8.68
C LEU A 77 16.49 7.95 9.04
N ALA A 78 17.43 7.11 8.62
CA ALA A 78 17.40 5.69 8.92
C ALA A 78 17.45 5.41 10.44
N ALA A 79 18.26 6.14 11.20
CA ALA A 79 18.32 6.05 12.65
C ALA A 79 16.99 6.49 13.32
N GLN A 80 16.33 7.51 12.78
CA GLN A 80 15.03 7.97 13.29
C GLN A 80 13.91 6.96 12.99
N VAL A 81 13.92 6.32 11.80
CA VAL A 81 12.99 5.23 11.46
C VAL A 81 13.15 4.03 12.39
N GLU A 82 14.40 3.62 12.68
CA GLU A 82 14.70 2.57 13.67
C GLU A 82 14.21 2.95 15.07
N ALA A 83 14.53 4.16 15.52
CA ALA A 83 14.13 4.68 16.82
C ALA A 83 12.60 4.78 16.99
N ALA A 84 11.86 4.96 15.90
CA ALA A 84 10.40 4.93 15.86
C ALA A 84 9.82 3.52 16.05
N GLY A 85 10.63 2.47 16.05
CA GLY A 85 10.18 1.09 16.08
C GLY A 85 9.56 0.61 14.75
N ALA A 86 9.64 1.42 13.68
CA ALA A 86 9.21 1.04 12.36
C ALA A 86 10.12 -0.04 11.76
N ARG A 87 9.57 -0.84 10.83
CA ARG A 87 10.29 -1.94 10.18
C ARG A 87 10.51 -1.73 8.68
N TYR A 88 9.92 -0.69 8.13
CA TYR A 88 10.11 -0.28 6.74
C TYR A 88 9.87 1.22 6.56
N LEU A 89 10.41 1.73 5.49
CA LEU A 89 10.25 3.11 5.03
C LEU A 89 9.68 3.10 3.62
N VAL A 90 8.62 3.87 3.37
CA VAL A 90 8.15 4.22 2.02
C VAL A 90 8.70 5.60 1.68
N LEU A 91 9.48 5.68 0.59
CA LEU A 91 10.06 6.93 0.10
C LEU A 91 9.41 7.32 -1.23
N THR A 92 9.05 8.58 -1.39
CA THR A 92 8.62 9.09 -2.70
C THR A 92 9.78 9.15 -3.68
N LEU A 93 9.57 8.64 -4.90
CA LEU A 93 10.49 8.90 -6.03
C LEU A 93 10.26 10.29 -6.61
N GLY A 94 9.04 10.75 -6.62
CA GLY A 94 8.59 12.05 -7.08
C GLY A 94 7.07 12.08 -7.16
N GLN A 95 6.50 13.22 -7.58
CA GLN A 95 5.06 13.41 -7.73
C GLN A 95 4.77 14.39 -8.89
N ASN A 96 3.76 15.22 -8.74
CA ASN A 96 3.18 16.08 -9.76
C ASN A 96 4.13 17.15 -10.33
N SER A 97 5.13 17.60 -9.57
CA SER A 97 6.10 18.61 -9.99
C SER A 97 7.01 18.19 -11.16
N GLY A 98 7.15 16.87 -11.38
CA GLY A 98 8.04 16.32 -12.41
C GLY A 98 9.51 16.31 -12.02
N PHE A 99 9.82 16.51 -10.72
CA PHE A 99 11.16 16.31 -10.18
C PHE A 99 11.21 14.99 -9.42
N PHE A 100 12.29 14.22 -9.65
CA PHE A 100 12.45 12.87 -9.09
C PHE A 100 13.73 12.74 -8.27
N ASN A 101 13.65 11.98 -7.19
CA ASN A 101 14.72 11.76 -6.21
C ASN A 101 15.77 10.73 -6.64
N ALA A 102 15.74 10.31 -7.90
CA ALA A 102 16.66 9.34 -8.46
C ALA A 102 16.83 9.51 -9.97
N PRO A 103 17.99 9.18 -10.57
CA PRO A 103 18.17 9.20 -12.01
C PRO A 103 17.23 8.20 -12.71
N ASN A 104 16.72 8.58 -13.91
CA ASN A 104 15.96 7.69 -14.77
C ASN A 104 16.18 8.03 -16.24
N ALA A 105 16.95 7.19 -16.93
CA ALA A 105 17.30 7.43 -18.32
C ALA A 105 16.11 7.22 -19.28
N ALA A 106 15.15 6.35 -18.94
CA ALA A 106 13.92 6.17 -19.73
C ALA A 106 13.06 7.45 -19.71
N TYR A 107 12.92 8.06 -18.52
CA TYR A 107 12.23 9.34 -18.37
C TYR A 107 12.93 10.44 -19.15
N ASP A 108 14.26 10.60 -18.98
CA ASP A 108 15.05 11.62 -19.65
C ASP A 108 14.99 11.48 -21.19
N ARG A 109 15.15 10.27 -21.73
CA ARG A 109 15.05 10.00 -23.18
C ARG A 109 13.67 10.35 -23.72
N ARG A 110 12.60 9.98 -23.01
CA ARG A 110 11.23 10.20 -23.48
C ARG A 110 10.83 11.66 -23.46
N THR A 111 11.17 12.36 -22.39
CA THR A 111 10.86 13.78 -22.22
C THR A 111 11.84 14.71 -22.93
N GLY A 112 13.03 14.22 -23.29
CA GLY A 112 14.13 15.02 -23.83
C GLY A 112 14.79 15.93 -22.81
N TYR A 113 14.62 15.68 -21.51
CA TYR A 113 15.41 16.34 -20.47
C TYR A 113 16.83 15.79 -20.44
N ARG A 114 17.77 16.61 -20.02
CA ARG A 114 19.14 16.19 -19.79
C ARG A 114 19.25 15.51 -18.41
N PRO A 115 20.16 14.53 -18.24
CA PRO A 115 20.44 13.93 -16.93
C PRO A 115 20.73 15.00 -15.87
N GLY A 116 20.03 14.94 -14.75
CA GLY A 116 20.13 15.92 -13.66
C GLY A 116 19.24 17.16 -13.81
N GLU A 117 18.44 17.27 -14.87
CA GLU A 117 17.53 18.40 -15.08
C GLU A 117 16.21 18.23 -14.33
N ARG A 118 15.64 17.01 -14.33
CA ARG A 118 14.40 16.65 -13.62
C ARG A 118 14.58 15.48 -12.66
N CYS A 119 15.51 14.61 -12.94
CA CYS A 119 15.92 13.53 -12.06
C CYS A 119 17.18 13.93 -11.30
N SER A 120 17.25 13.72 -9.98
CA SER A 120 18.44 14.02 -9.20
C SER A 120 19.66 13.22 -9.71
N ARG A 121 20.84 13.77 -9.54
CA ARG A 121 22.09 13.05 -9.87
C ARG A 121 22.40 12.00 -8.80
N ARG A 122 22.14 12.34 -7.53
CA ARG A 122 22.20 11.38 -6.43
C ARG A 122 20.98 10.47 -6.50
N ASP A 123 21.20 9.18 -6.40
CA ASP A 123 20.14 8.16 -6.27
C ASP A 123 19.79 8.02 -4.80
N LEU A 124 18.75 8.75 -4.35
CA LEU A 124 18.36 8.79 -2.95
C LEU A 124 17.90 7.41 -2.43
N PRO A 125 17.09 6.63 -3.16
CA PRO A 125 16.75 5.26 -2.75
C PRO A 125 17.99 4.38 -2.51
N LEU A 126 18.97 4.38 -3.41
CA LEU A 126 20.19 3.60 -3.22
C LEU A 126 21.03 4.13 -2.05
N ALA A 127 21.10 5.44 -1.87
CA ALA A 127 21.80 6.04 -0.74
C ALA A 127 21.16 5.67 0.61
N LEU A 128 19.82 5.59 0.68
CA LEU A 128 19.07 5.18 1.87
C LEU A 128 19.13 3.68 2.15
N HIS A 129 19.19 2.85 1.11
CA HIS A 129 19.13 1.40 1.29
C HIS A 129 20.20 0.88 2.25
N GLY A 130 21.46 1.31 2.11
CA GLY A 130 22.56 0.85 2.98
C GLY A 130 22.30 1.13 4.46
N PRO A 131 22.03 2.40 4.86
CA PRO A 131 21.64 2.75 6.23
C PRO A 131 20.45 1.98 6.78
N LEU A 132 19.39 1.79 5.98
CA LEU A 132 18.20 1.02 6.37
C LEU A 132 18.53 -0.47 6.57
N ALA A 133 19.23 -1.08 5.62
CA ALA A 133 19.56 -2.51 5.65
C ALA A 133 20.44 -2.89 6.86
N ARG A 134 21.41 -2.04 7.24
CA ARG A 134 22.21 -2.25 8.46
C ARG A 134 21.37 -2.28 9.75
N ARG A 135 20.17 -1.71 9.71
CA ARG A 135 19.19 -1.65 10.81
C ARG A 135 18.07 -2.69 10.68
N GLY A 136 18.17 -3.57 9.68
CA GLY A 136 17.11 -4.56 9.41
C GLY A 136 15.80 -3.96 8.91
N LEU A 137 15.85 -2.74 8.34
CA LEU A 137 14.70 -2.01 7.83
C LEU A 137 14.56 -2.20 6.32
N ARG A 138 13.33 -2.36 5.83
CA ARG A 138 13.04 -2.51 4.40
C ARG A 138 12.74 -1.16 3.76
N LEU A 139 13.11 -1.02 2.48
CA LEU A 139 12.76 0.14 1.66
C LEU A 139 11.61 -0.22 0.73
N MET A 140 10.59 0.64 0.68
CA MET A 140 9.52 0.65 -0.32
C MET A 140 9.52 2.00 -1.05
N LEU A 141 8.94 2.06 -2.23
CA LEU A 141 8.90 3.26 -3.04
C LEU A 141 7.47 3.67 -3.37
N TYR A 142 7.25 4.97 -3.41
CA TYR A 142 6.03 5.60 -3.91
C TYR A 142 6.27 6.21 -5.29
N LEU A 143 5.30 6.06 -6.19
CA LEU A 143 5.28 6.72 -7.49
C LEU A 143 3.84 6.96 -7.94
N PRO A 144 3.51 8.09 -8.61
CA PRO A 144 2.20 8.27 -9.24
C PRO A 144 1.94 7.27 -10.37
N CYS A 145 0.66 6.91 -10.53
CA CYS A 145 0.17 6.11 -11.67
C CYS A 145 0.22 6.88 -13.00
N GLN A 146 0.44 8.21 -12.96
CA GLN A 146 0.47 9.06 -14.15
C GLN A 146 1.79 9.82 -14.26
N ALA A 147 2.09 10.32 -15.46
CA ALA A 147 3.15 11.30 -15.66
C ALA A 147 2.82 12.60 -14.89
N PRO A 148 3.85 13.38 -14.48
CA PRO A 148 3.67 14.54 -13.64
C PRO A 148 2.67 15.56 -14.21
N ASN A 149 1.67 15.94 -13.41
CA ASN A 149 0.60 16.85 -13.82
C ASN A 149 1.06 18.29 -14.04
N GLU A 150 2.13 18.71 -13.37
CA GLU A 150 2.65 20.09 -13.42
C GLU A 150 3.80 20.24 -14.42
N ASP A 151 4.14 19.15 -15.13
CA ASP A 151 5.13 19.14 -16.19
C ASP A 151 4.48 18.89 -17.56
N ALA A 152 4.12 19.97 -18.25
CA ALA A 152 3.46 19.90 -19.56
C ALA A 152 4.30 19.16 -20.62
N ARG A 153 5.64 19.22 -20.55
CA ARG A 153 6.53 18.51 -21.46
C ARG A 153 6.50 17.00 -21.21
N ALA A 154 6.48 16.61 -19.94
CA ALA A 154 6.32 15.21 -19.56
C ALA A 154 4.94 14.68 -19.98
N GLN A 155 3.86 15.41 -19.69
CA GLN A 155 2.51 15.02 -20.13
C GLN A 155 2.46 14.74 -21.64
N GLU A 156 2.95 15.67 -22.45
CA GLU A 156 2.98 15.50 -23.92
C GLU A 156 3.84 14.32 -24.36
N ALA A 157 5.03 14.12 -23.74
CA ALA A 157 5.93 13.02 -24.04
C ALA A 157 5.33 11.65 -23.76
N PHE A 158 4.44 11.55 -22.79
CA PHE A 158 3.69 10.34 -22.45
C PHE A 158 2.31 10.27 -23.11
N GLY A 159 1.95 11.24 -23.99
CA GLY A 159 0.71 11.23 -24.77
C GLY A 159 -0.51 11.72 -24.01
N LEU A 160 -0.34 12.46 -22.92
CA LEU A 160 -1.40 13.13 -22.18
C LEU A 160 -1.60 14.56 -22.71
N ALA A 161 -2.80 15.12 -22.59
CA ALA A 161 -3.06 16.51 -22.90
C ALA A 161 -2.44 17.44 -21.86
N ARG A 162 -2.08 18.66 -22.26
CA ARG A 162 -1.59 19.68 -21.32
C ARG A 162 -2.74 20.19 -20.46
N GLY A 163 -2.54 20.27 -19.18
CA GLY A 163 -3.34 21.06 -18.24
C GLY A 163 -4.15 20.27 -17.21
N PRO A 164 -5.20 19.47 -17.55
CA PRO A 164 -6.03 18.90 -16.50
C PRO A 164 -5.30 17.84 -15.68
N ARG A 165 -5.52 17.87 -14.37
CA ARG A 165 -5.17 16.75 -13.48
C ARG A 165 -6.07 15.56 -13.78
N ASP A 166 -5.61 14.37 -13.44
CA ASP A 166 -6.43 13.15 -13.44
C ASP A 166 -7.04 12.84 -14.83
N GLN A 167 -6.23 12.94 -15.86
CA GLN A 167 -6.66 12.61 -17.21
C GLN A 167 -6.82 11.08 -17.36
N PRO A 168 -7.78 10.61 -18.17
CA PRO A 168 -7.88 9.21 -18.52
C PRO A 168 -6.58 8.69 -19.13
N ILE A 169 -6.14 7.54 -18.68
CA ILE A 169 -5.00 6.80 -19.23
C ILE A 169 -5.50 5.52 -19.91
N ASP A 170 -4.65 4.93 -20.72
CA ASP A 170 -4.91 3.67 -21.41
C ASP A 170 -3.69 2.74 -21.36
N ALA A 171 -3.81 1.55 -21.89
CA ALA A 171 -2.72 0.58 -21.91
C ALA A 171 -1.48 1.06 -22.71
N ARG A 172 -1.66 1.97 -23.68
CA ARG A 172 -0.53 2.57 -24.42
C ARG A 172 0.27 3.47 -23.49
N PHE A 173 -0.41 4.39 -22.78
CA PHE A 173 0.22 5.22 -21.76
C PHE A 173 0.90 4.35 -20.69
N ALA A 174 0.19 3.33 -20.20
CA ALA A 174 0.69 2.44 -19.14
C ALA A 174 2.00 1.76 -19.56
N ARG A 175 2.12 1.27 -20.80
CA ARG A 175 3.38 0.69 -21.30
C ARG A 175 4.52 1.68 -21.35
N LEU A 176 4.25 2.94 -21.72
CA LEU A 176 5.27 3.99 -21.72
C LEU A 176 5.74 4.34 -20.29
N TRP A 177 4.79 4.44 -19.34
CA TRP A 177 5.11 4.71 -17.95
C TRP A 177 5.80 3.52 -17.27
N ALA A 178 5.45 2.30 -17.67
CA ALA A 178 6.09 1.06 -17.23
C ALA A 178 7.59 0.97 -17.61
N GLU A 179 8.04 1.65 -18.69
CA GLU A 179 9.48 1.76 -18.99
C GLU A 179 10.22 2.52 -17.87
N VAL A 180 9.62 3.61 -17.36
CA VAL A 180 10.15 4.42 -16.27
C VAL A 180 10.17 3.62 -14.96
N ILE A 181 9.05 2.98 -14.61
CA ILE A 181 8.94 2.10 -13.45
C ILE A 181 9.97 0.98 -13.52
N GLY A 182 10.05 0.30 -14.67
CA GLY A 182 10.89 -0.86 -14.88
C GLY A 182 12.38 -0.55 -14.85
N GLU A 183 12.81 0.67 -15.22
CA GLU A 183 14.20 1.10 -15.09
C GLU A 183 14.59 1.21 -13.61
N TRP A 184 13.78 1.89 -12.76
CA TRP A 184 14.06 1.94 -11.34
C TRP A 184 13.99 0.56 -10.69
N SER A 185 12.95 -0.25 -11.02
CA SER A 185 12.83 -1.60 -10.49
C SER A 185 14.07 -2.46 -10.80
N ALA A 186 14.53 -2.48 -12.05
CA ALA A 186 15.71 -3.24 -12.45
C ALA A 186 16.99 -2.73 -11.77
N ARG A 187 17.11 -1.42 -11.58
CA ARG A 187 18.26 -0.78 -10.91
C ARG A 187 18.33 -1.16 -9.43
N TYR A 188 17.19 -1.20 -8.76
CA TYR A 188 17.17 -1.45 -7.31
C TYR A 188 17.19 -2.93 -6.97
N GLY A 189 16.65 -3.78 -7.83
CA GLY A 189 16.60 -5.21 -7.57
C GLY A 189 15.90 -5.52 -6.24
N ASP A 190 16.44 -6.44 -5.48
CA ASP A 190 15.95 -6.88 -4.17
C ASP A 190 16.07 -5.85 -3.03
N LYS A 191 16.74 -4.72 -3.29
CA LYS A 191 16.84 -3.61 -2.32
C LYS A 191 15.51 -2.91 -2.06
N VAL A 192 14.55 -3.02 -2.98
CA VAL A 192 13.20 -2.47 -2.85
C VAL A 192 12.21 -3.60 -2.61
N ALA A 193 11.58 -3.59 -1.42
CA ALA A 193 10.66 -4.62 -0.97
C ALA A 193 9.22 -4.42 -1.45
N GLY A 194 8.87 -3.22 -1.95
CA GLY A 194 7.52 -2.96 -2.42
C GLY A 194 7.32 -1.58 -3.03
N TRP A 195 6.15 -1.41 -3.65
CA TRP A 195 5.73 -0.21 -4.35
C TRP A 195 4.32 0.20 -3.93
N TRP A 196 4.13 1.49 -3.72
CA TRP A 196 2.86 2.14 -3.48
C TRP A 196 2.60 3.14 -4.60
N PHE A 197 1.65 2.82 -5.47
CA PHE A 197 1.32 3.66 -6.62
C PHE A 197 0.11 4.54 -6.31
N ASP A 198 0.26 5.85 -6.48
CA ASP A 198 -0.78 6.83 -6.22
C ASP A 198 -1.58 7.20 -7.48
N GLY A 199 -2.85 7.54 -7.27
CA GLY A 199 -3.68 8.05 -8.36
C GLY A 199 -4.27 6.97 -9.26
N GLY A 200 -4.42 5.73 -8.79
CA GLY A 200 -5.13 4.65 -9.46
C GLY A 200 -6.66 4.85 -9.44
N TYR A 201 -7.13 6.06 -9.72
CA TYR A 201 -8.52 6.46 -9.56
C TYR A 201 -9.41 5.97 -10.69
N ALA A 202 -10.69 5.69 -10.40
CA ALA A 202 -11.68 5.36 -11.42
C ALA A 202 -11.83 6.47 -12.49
N ARG A 203 -11.70 7.74 -12.09
CA ARG A 203 -11.78 8.89 -13.00
C ARG A 203 -10.66 8.96 -14.03
N VAL A 204 -9.50 8.34 -13.75
CA VAL A 204 -8.40 8.21 -14.71
C VAL A 204 -8.48 6.92 -15.53
N ARG A 205 -9.54 6.13 -15.37
CA ARG A 205 -9.73 4.82 -16.00
C ARG A 205 -8.65 3.80 -15.66
N PHE A 206 -8.12 3.87 -14.43
CA PHE A 206 -7.21 2.86 -13.95
C PHE A 206 -7.95 1.54 -13.78
N ASP A 207 -7.47 0.49 -14.44
CA ASP A 207 -8.13 -0.81 -14.51
C ASP A 207 -7.14 -1.99 -14.28
N GLU A 208 -7.66 -3.20 -14.39
CA GLU A 208 -6.87 -4.44 -14.21
C GLU A 208 -5.73 -4.60 -15.23
N GLU A 209 -5.91 -4.16 -16.49
CA GLU A 209 -4.85 -4.24 -17.51
C GLU A 209 -3.71 -3.30 -17.15
N ILE A 210 -4.00 -2.07 -16.79
CA ILE A 210 -3.01 -1.05 -16.40
C ILE A 210 -2.29 -1.52 -15.13
N ALA A 211 -3.03 -2.01 -14.13
CA ALA A 211 -2.46 -2.55 -12.90
C ALA A 211 -1.50 -3.73 -13.17
N GLY A 212 -1.87 -4.63 -14.07
CA GLY A 212 -1.02 -5.75 -14.49
C GLY A 212 0.29 -5.28 -15.12
N ILE A 213 0.24 -4.31 -16.03
CA ILE A 213 1.42 -3.71 -16.69
C ILE A 213 2.37 -3.09 -15.65
N TYR A 214 1.82 -2.35 -14.68
CA TYR A 214 2.64 -1.70 -13.64
C TYR A 214 3.22 -2.70 -12.65
N ALA A 215 2.45 -3.69 -12.24
CA ALA A 215 2.91 -4.73 -11.33
C ALA A 215 4.06 -5.57 -11.94
N GLU A 216 3.97 -5.88 -13.23
CA GLU A 216 5.04 -6.55 -13.98
C GLU A 216 6.32 -5.69 -14.01
N ALA A 217 6.18 -4.41 -14.35
CA ALA A 217 7.31 -3.47 -14.38
C ALA A 217 7.94 -3.28 -12.99
N ALA A 218 7.12 -3.14 -11.95
CA ALA A 218 7.57 -2.97 -10.57
C ALA A 218 8.30 -4.21 -10.01
N ARG A 219 7.97 -5.40 -10.51
CA ARG A 219 8.59 -6.67 -10.12
C ARG A 219 9.74 -7.10 -11.01
N ARG A 220 10.11 -6.33 -12.02
CA ARG A 220 11.20 -6.68 -12.95
C ARG A 220 12.52 -6.94 -12.23
N GLY A 221 12.88 -6.12 -11.25
CA GLY A 221 14.11 -6.27 -10.46
C GLY A 221 13.95 -7.16 -9.24
N ASN A 222 12.73 -7.27 -8.70
CA ASN A 222 12.42 -8.10 -7.54
C ASN A 222 11.03 -8.74 -7.69
N PRO A 223 10.95 -10.02 -8.10
CA PRO A 223 9.66 -10.72 -8.23
C PRO A 223 8.88 -10.84 -6.90
N ALA A 224 9.56 -10.69 -5.76
CA ALA A 224 8.95 -10.73 -4.43
C ALA A 224 8.45 -9.34 -3.95
N ALA A 225 8.69 -8.27 -4.71
CA ALA A 225 8.25 -6.93 -4.32
C ALA A 225 6.72 -6.84 -4.24
N LEU A 226 6.23 -6.26 -3.14
CA LEU A 226 4.80 -5.97 -2.97
C LEU A 226 4.38 -4.82 -3.88
N VAL A 227 3.14 -4.85 -4.34
CA VAL A 227 2.53 -3.73 -5.07
C VAL A 227 1.14 -3.43 -4.54
N THR A 228 0.78 -2.14 -4.56
CA THR A 228 -0.58 -1.65 -4.34
C THR A 228 -0.85 -0.41 -5.18
N PHE A 229 -2.13 -0.14 -5.43
CA PHE A 229 -2.60 1.00 -6.22
C PHE A 229 -3.66 1.77 -5.44
N ASN A 230 -3.42 3.06 -5.22
CA ASN A 230 -4.32 3.89 -4.43
C ASN A 230 -5.54 4.36 -5.23
N PRO A 231 -6.76 3.87 -4.92
CA PRO A 231 -7.98 4.33 -5.57
C PRO A 231 -8.56 5.61 -4.96
N GLY A 232 -7.90 6.18 -3.94
CA GLY A 232 -8.33 7.32 -3.14
C GLY A 232 -8.51 6.99 -1.67
N VAL A 233 -9.17 7.88 -0.92
CA VAL A 233 -9.34 7.77 0.54
C VAL A 233 -10.33 6.64 0.85
N MET A 234 -9.85 5.41 0.78
CA MET A 234 -10.60 4.20 1.10
C MET A 234 -9.69 3.02 1.39
N LEU A 235 -10.22 2.01 2.08
CA LEU A 235 -9.51 0.78 2.40
C LEU A 235 -10.20 -0.38 1.67
N VAL A 236 -9.75 -0.67 0.47
CA VAL A 236 -10.24 -1.74 -0.40
C VAL A 236 -9.07 -2.38 -1.16
N ARG A 237 -9.25 -3.59 -1.64
CA ARG A 237 -8.44 -4.12 -2.73
C ARG A 237 -9.00 -3.57 -4.03
N HIS A 238 -8.24 -2.77 -4.75
CA HIS A 238 -8.68 -2.12 -5.96
C HIS A 238 -8.56 -3.02 -7.19
N THR A 239 -7.45 -3.76 -7.29
CA THR A 239 -7.16 -4.68 -8.40
C THR A 239 -6.62 -6.02 -7.92
N ARG A 240 -6.67 -7.05 -8.78
CA ARG A 240 -6.12 -8.37 -8.47
C ARG A 240 -4.60 -8.39 -8.39
N ALA A 241 -3.92 -7.40 -8.97
CA ALA A 241 -2.46 -7.30 -8.96
C ALA A 241 -1.89 -6.91 -7.59
N GLU A 242 -2.73 -6.41 -6.67
CA GLU A 242 -2.33 -5.92 -5.35
C GLU A 242 -2.07 -7.05 -4.36
N ASP A 243 -0.97 -6.91 -3.61
CA ASP A 243 -0.62 -7.78 -2.49
C ASP A 243 -1.16 -7.26 -1.15
N TYR A 244 -1.40 -5.95 -1.04
CA TYR A 244 -1.90 -5.26 0.16
C TYR A 244 -2.75 -4.07 -0.25
N THR A 245 -3.65 -3.61 0.64
CA THR A 245 -4.48 -2.43 0.38
C THR A 245 -3.64 -1.15 0.44
N ALA A 246 -3.87 -0.19 -0.44
CA ALA A 246 -3.26 1.14 -0.34
C ALA A 246 -3.71 1.82 0.96
N GLY A 247 -4.99 1.74 1.28
CA GLY A 247 -5.56 2.05 2.58
C GLY A 247 -5.39 3.49 3.00
N GLU A 248 -5.42 4.44 2.07
CA GLU A 248 -5.34 5.87 2.40
C GLU A 248 -6.52 6.27 3.29
N LEU A 249 -6.24 6.81 4.48
CA LEU A 249 -7.23 7.25 5.45
C LEU A 249 -6.86 8.62 6.01
N ASN A 250 -7.79 9.58 5.94
CA ASN A 250 -7.62 10.88 6.59
C ASN A 250 -7.98 10.80 8.08
N GLU A 251 -9.02 10.04 8.44
CA GLU A 251 -9.49 9.80 9.82
C GLU A 251 -9.51 8.29 10.11
N PRO A 252 -8.39 7.71 10.65
CA PRO A 252 -8.21 6.27 10.67
C PRO A 252 -8.88 5.55 11.85
N PHE A 253 -9.18 6.22 12.96
CA PHE A 253 -9.42 5.59 14.26
C PHE A 253 -10.67 4.70 14.34
N SER A 254 -11.66 4.90 13.46
CA SER A 254 -12.83 4.04 13.34
C SER A 254 -12.64 2.86 12.39
N VAL A 255 -11.52 2.84 11.63
CA VAL A 255 -11.23 1.82 10.63
C VAL A 255 -10.26 0.80 11.23
N VAL A 256 -10.78 -0.38 11.56
CA VAL A 256 -10.01 -1.48 12.15
C VAL A 256 -10.29 -2.78 11.40
N PRO A 257 -9.33 -3.69 11.27
CA PRO A 257 -9.54 -4.94 10.56
C PRO A 257 -10.44 -5.89 11.34
N SER A 258 -11.43 -6.48 10.66
CA SER A 258 -12.15 -7.68 11.13
C SER A 258 -11.43 -8.96 10.70
N SER A 259 -10.47 -8.87 9.78
CA SER A 259 -9.67 -9.94 9.23
C SER A 259 -8.34 -9.38 8.72
N ARG A 260 -7.32 -10.22 8.71
CA ARG A 260 -6.04 -9.92 8.04
C ARG A 260 -6.23 -9.54 6.56
N TRP A 261 -7.26 -10.06 5.91
CA TRP A 261 -7.43 -9.99 4.47
C TRP A 261 -8.59 -9.11 4.06
N VAL A 262 -8.39 -8.33 3.01
CA VAL A 262 -9.41 -7.59 2.26
C VAL A 262 -9.40 -8.15 0.84
N ASP A 263 -10.38 -8.97 0.50
CA ASP A 263 -10.49 -9.63 -0.82
C ASP A 263 -9.19 -10.34 -1.26
N GLY A 264 -8.45 -10.91 -0.31
CA GLY A 264 -7.19 -11.63 -0.54
C GLY A 264 -5.94 -10.74 -0.55
N ALA A 265 -6.05 -9.41 -0.42
CA ALA A 265 -4.93 -8.52 -0.15
C ALA A 265 -4.70 -8.36 1.37
N GLN A 266 -3.44 -8.20 1.80
CA GLN A 266 -3.12 -7.90 3.19
C GLN A 266 -3.76 -6.57 3.60
N TRP A 267 -4.48 -6.56 4.72
CA TRP A 267 -5.04 -5.34 5.31
C TRP A 267 -3.90 -4.38 5.69
N HIS A 268 -3.90 -3.21 5.12
CA HIS A 268 -2.92 -2.17 5.40
C HIS A 268 -3.59 -0.80 5.32
N ALA A 269 -3.22 0.11 6.23
CA ALA A 269 -3.66 1.50 6.21
C ALA A 269 -2.47 2.45 6.14
N LEU A 270 -2.62 3.50 5.33
CA LEU A 270 -1.72 4.64 5.27
C LEU A 270 -2.46 5.89 5.75
N THR A 271 -1.90 6.58 6.73
CA THR A 271 -2.41 7.85 7.24
C THR A 271 -1.26 8.76 7.68
N PHE A 272 -1.55 9.99 8.07
CA PHE A 272 -0.52 10.97 8.44
C PHE A 272 -0.52 11.27 9.94
N LEU A 273 0.68 11.41 10.51
CA LEU A 273 0.89 11.71 11.93
C LEU A 273 0.64 13.19 12.24
N GLY A 274 0.98 14.07 11.31
CA GLY A 274 0.85 15.52 11.42
C GLY A 274 -0.55 16.06 11.12
N SER A 275 -0.69 17.36 11.00
CA SER A 275 -1.97 18.03 10.66
C SER A 275 -2.41 17.78 9.21
N ARG A 276 -1.48 17.41 8.33
CA ARG A 276 -1.69 17.05 6.92
C ARG A 276 -0.55 16.17 6.42
N TRP A 277 -0.67 15.65 5.21
CA TRP A 277 0.39 14.92 4.52
C TRP A 277 1.70 15.73 4.47
N GLY A 278 2.81 15.09 4.85
CA GLY A 278 4.14 15.70 4.89
C GLY A 278 4.33 16.77 5.97
N ALA A 279 3.37 16.99 6.87
CA ALA A 279 3.52 17.94 7.97
C ALA A 279 4.48 17.42 9.04
N ARG A 280 5.12 18.34 9.75
CA ARG A 280 6.15 18.06 10.76
C ARG A 280 5.65 18.16 12.21
N ASP A 281 4.37 18.47 12.40
CA ASP A 281 3.67 18.51 13.68
C ASP A 281 3.03 17.16 14.03
N THR A 282 2.31 17.11 15.16
CA THR A 282 1.51 15.96 15.59
C THR A 282 0.07 16.40 15.83
N ARG A 283 -0.91 15.65 15.31
CA ARG A 283 -2.32 16.06 15.36
C ARG A 283 -3.12 15.43 16.49
N TYR A 284 -2.66 14.32 17.06
CA TYR A 284 -3.38 13.61 18.11
C TYR A 284 -2.43 13.15 19.22
N PRO A 285 -2.94 12.97 20.47
CA PRO A 285 -2.19 12.35 21.55
C PRO A 285 -1.70 10.94 21.19
N VAL A 286 -0.56 10.55 21.75
CA VAL A 286 0.06 9.25 21.46
C VAL A 286 -0.82 8.07 21.86
N GLU A 287 -1.57 8.19 22.96
CA GLU A 287 -2.46 7.15 23.48
C GLU A 287 -3.54 6.76 22.47
N ARG A 288 -4.04 7.74 21.72
CA ARG A 288 -5.04 7.49 20.66
C ARG A 288 -4.45 6.67 19.50
N TRP A 289 -3.22 6.95 19.14
CA TRP A 289 -2.49 6.19 18.13
C TRP A 289 -2.18 4.77 18.62
N GLN A 290 -1.75 4.62 19.87
CA GLN A 290 -1.44 3.33 20.50
C GLN A 290 -2.68 2.43 20.53
N GLU A 291 -3.82 2.94 20.98
CA GLU A 291 -5.09 2.21 21.00
C GLU A 291 -5.48 1.73 19.59
N TRP A 292 -5.41 2.61 18.61
CA TRP A 292 -5.77 2.26 17.24
C TRP A 292 -4.79 1.25 16.64
N LEU A 293 -3.49 1.50 16.74
CA LEU A 293 -2.46 0.59 16.22
C LEU A 293 -2.56 -0.79 16.86
N GLY A 294 -2.81 -0.86 18.18
CA GLY A 294 -3.05 -2.11 18.89
C GLY A 294 -4.22 -2.91 18.31
N LYS A 295 -5.35 -2.25 18.03
CA LYS A 295 -6.51 -2.87 17.39
C LYS A 295 -6.20 -3.36 15.97
N VAL A 296 -5.48 -2.56 15.20
CA VAL A 296 -5.07 -2.95 13.83
C VAL A 296 -4.17 -4.16 13.84
N VAL A 297 -3.15 -4.17 14.68
CA VAL A 297 -2.20 -5.29 14.80
C VAL A 297 -2.89 -6.56 15.32
N ALA A 298 -3.77 -6.44 16.32
CA ALA A 298 -4.55 -7.57 16.83
C ALA A 298 -5.44 -8.21 15.76
N GLY A 299 -5.98 -7.42 14.84
CA GLY A 299 -6.74 -7.89 13.68
C GLY A 299 -5.87 -8.39 12.50
N GLY A 300 -4.54 -8.39 12.65
CA GLY A 300 -3.60 -8.85 11.61
C GLY A 300 -3.29 -7.83 10.52
N GLY A 301 -3.62 -6.55 10.74
CA GLY A 301 -3.30 -5.45 9.84
C GLY A 301 -1.88 -4.89 10.04
N ALA A 302 -1.47 -4.02 9.12
CA ALA A 302 -0.26 -3.21 9.18
C ALA A 302 -0.59 -1.74 8.93
N VAL A 303 0.25 -0.84 9.44
CA VAL A 303 0.06 0.61 9.32
C VAL A 303 1.32 1.27 8.80
N THR A 304 1.14 2.23 7.91
CA THR A 304 2.17 3.20 7.54
C THR A 304 1.75 4.59 8.02
N LEU A 305 2.63 5.28 8.72
CA LEU A 305 2.41 6.67 9.15
C LEU A 305 3.27 7.61 8.32
N ASP A 306 2.61 8.56 7.66
CA ASP A 306 3.30 9.64 6.97
C ASP A 306 3.85 10.65 7.96
N VAL A 307 5.09 11.08 7.72
CA VAL A 307 5.84 12.05 8.52
C VAL A 307 6.57 13.04 7.63
N GLY A 308 6.72 14.28 8.09
CA GLY A 308 7.33 15.36 7.33
C GLY A 308 8.86 15.41 7.48
N PRO A 309 9.63 15.26 6.39
CA PRO A 309 11.07 15.48 6.42
C PRO A 309 11.40 16.98 6.54
N ASN A 310 12.55 17.30 7.11
CA ASN A 310 13.09 18.65 7.07
C ASN A 310 13.56 19.00 5.67
N TRP A 311 13.16 20.20 5.22
CA TRP A 311 13.50 20.73 3.90
C TRP A 311 14.15 22.12 3.97
N ASP A 312 14.41 22.59 5.20
CA ASP A 312 15.06 23.89 5.50
C ASP A 312 16.41 23.62 6.19
N GLU A 313 17.51 23.96 5.52
CA GLU A 313 18.88 23.83 6.03
C GLU A 313 19.11 24.57 7.35
N LYS A 314 18.37 25.67 7.58
CA LYS A 314 18.45 26.44 8.83
C LYS A 314 17.76 25.75 10.00
N ALA A 315 16.82 24.83 9.71
CA ALA A 315 16.08 24.09 10.73
C ALA A 315 16.74 22.75 11.11
N GLY A 316 17.87 22.39 10.47
CA GLY A 316 18.62 21.19 10.74
C GLY A 316 18.94 20.37 9.48
N PRO A 317 19.45 19.14 9.62
CA PRO A 317 19.82 18.31 8.48
C PRO A 317 18.64 18.06 7.54
N ILE A 318 18.87 18.20 6.24
CA ILE A 318 17.86 17.92 5.21
C ILE A 318 17.45 16.44 5.30
N GLY A 319 16.15 16.18 5.30
CA GLY A 319 15.58 14.84 5.41
C GLY A 319 15.32 14.36 6.84
N SER A 320 15.82 15.05 7.88
CA SER A 320 15.56 14.69 9.27
C SER A 320 14.08 14.90 9.65
N LEU A 321 13.54 14.03 10.50
CA LEU A 321 12.19 14.17 11.06
C LEU A 321 12.17 15.15 12.22
N ALA A 322 11.01 15.77 12.47
CA ALA A 322 10.82 16.66 13.61
C ALA A 322 10.92 15.88 14.94
N GLU A 323 11.55 16.46 15.96
CA GLU A 323 11.74 15.83 17.25
C GLU A 323 10.42 15.42 17.91
N ALA A 324 9.38 16.24 17.82
CA ALA A 324 8.05 15.92 18.33
C ALA A 324 7.45 14.65 17.68
N GLN A 325 7.62 14.49 16.35
CA GLN A 325 7.19 13.27 15.66
C GLN A 325 8.02 12.07 16.08
N VAL A 326 9.34 12.21 16.17
CA VAL A 326 10.23 11.12 16.61
C VAL A 326 9.90 10.69 18.04
N ALA A 327 9.63 11.63 18.94
CA ALA A 327 9.23 11.32 20.32
C ALA A 327 7.92 10.53 20.37
N GLN A 328 6.90 10.97 19.62
CA GLN A 328 5.62 10.28 19.56
C GLN A 328 5.74 8.88 18.94
N LEU A 329 6.51 8.74 17.86
CA LEU A 329 6.76 7.46 17.20
C LEU A 329 7.52 6.47 18.10
N ARG A 330 8.51 6.94 18.88
CA ARG A 330 9.21 6.10 19.88
C ARG A 330 8.26 5.54 20.92
N ALA A 331 7.32 6.35 21.40
CA ALA A 331 6.31 5.89 22.34
C ALA A 331 5.38 4.84 21.72
N LEU A 332 5.03 4.98 20.43
CA LEU A 332 4.26 3.96 19.68
C LEU A 332 5.04 2.64 19.53
N GLY A 333 6.32 2.72 19.19
CA GLY A 333 7.18 1.53 18.99
C GLY A 333 7.53 0.78 20.27
N ALA A 334 7.41 1.40 21.43
CA ALA A 334 7.74 0.77 22.73
C ALA A 334 6.73 -0.32 23.14
N GLU A 335 5.46 -0.18 22.80
CA GLU A 335 4.39 -1.15 23.12
C GLU A 335 4.31 -2.31 22.12
N GLY A 336 4.91 -2.19 20.95
CA GLY A 336 4.90 -3.22 19.92
C GLY A 336 6.00 -4.27 20.02
N ARG A 337 6.80 -4.21 21.10
CA ARG A 337 7.90 -5.16 21.34
C ARG A 337 7.52 -6.28 22.29
#